data_b30c897637304f04fcb1fc91613c0aef
#
_entry.id   b30c897637304f04fcb1fc91613c0aef
#
_cell.length_a   1.000
_cell.length_b   1.000
_cell.length_c   1.000
_cell.angle_alpha   90.00
_cell.angle_beta   90.00
_cell.angle_gamma   90.00
#
_symmetry.space_group_name_H-M   'P 1'
#
loop_
_entity.id
_entity.type
_entity.pdbx_description
1 polymer ?
#
loop_
_entity_poly.entity_id
_entity_poly.type
_entity_poly.pdbx_seq_one_letter_code
_entity_poly.pdbx_strand_id
1 'polypeptide(L)'
;MAPEQEVKNREARPPREGRPDNKGRPDSRGPEHRGPRDDRRGDRGDDRRGGRPEGPLEIDIDKLIADSLYLDNQAHGIVSRMRDMDSGTRSQLRRLYNAVRRACRAPENERQHEFVMLRARLAYTIARHSLRSLDQMERLLLQVTRKNDVRGYERFKDLFEAIVAYNE
;
A
#
# COMPACT_ATOMS: atom_id res chain seq x y z
N MET A 1 -4.08 -24.62 -55.03
CA MET A 1 -3.76 -25.51 -53.88
C MET A 1 -3.93 -24.69 -52.64
N ALA A 2 -5.04 -24.87 -51.96
CA ALA A 2 -5.31 -24.24 -50.65
C ALA A 2 -5.14 -25.33 -49.60
N PRO A 3 -4.57 -25.02 -48.42
CA PRO A 3 -4.67 -25.93 -47.28
C PRO A 3 -5.74 -25.50 -46.29
N GLU A 4 -6.42 -26.48 -45.90
CA GLU A 4 -7.52 -26.72 -45.00
C GLU A 4 -7.44 -25.99 -43.66
N GLN A 5 -8.62 -25.47 -43.25
CA GLN A 5 -8.91 -24.96 -41.92
C GLN A 5 -9.13 -26.12 -40.95
N GLU A 6 -8.31 -26.22 -39.94
CA GLU A 6 -8.50 -27.17 -38.85
C GLU A 6 -9.35 -26.51 -37.74
N VAL A 7 -10.61 -26.96 -37.66
CA VAL A 7 -11.57 -26.58 -36.62
C VAL A 7 -11.29 -27.42 -35.39
N LYS A 8 -10.76 -26.85 -34.32
CA LYS A 8 -10.65 -27.52 -33.01
C LYS A 8 -11.65 -26.98 -31.99
N ASN A 9 -12.66 -27.78 -31.82
CA ASN A 9 -13.28 -28.32 -30.61
C ASN A 9 -13.41 -27.39 -29.40
N ARG A 10 -14.63 -26.89 -29.22
CA ARG A 10 -15.14 -26.33 -27.98
C ARG A 10 -15.55 -27.48 -27.06
N GLU A 11 -14.77 -27.76 -26.04
CA GLU A 11 -15.18 -28.62 -24.94
C GLU A 11 -16.20 -27.90 -24.05
N ALA A 12 -17.32 -28.55 -23.83
CA ALA A 12 -18.45 -28.14 -23.06
C ALA A 12 -18.13 -28.18 -21.56
N ARG A 13 -18.47 -27.11 -20.84
CA ARG A 13 -18.43 -27.05 -19.37
C ARG A 13 -19.55 -27.91 -18.78
N PRO A 14 -19.29 -28.71 -17.73
CA PRO A 14 -20.33 -29.43 -17.02
C PRO A 14 -21.21 -28.50 -16.16
N PRO A 15 -22.49 -28.89 -15.92
CA PRO A 15 -23.45 -28.12 -15.16
C PRO A 15 -23.14 -28.14 -13.65
N ARG A 16 -23.30 -26.98 -12.98
CA ARG A 16 -23.19 -26.81 -11.54
C ARG A 16 -24.41 -27.44 -10.86
N GLU A 17 -24.17 -28.47 -10.10
CA GLU A 17 -25.15 -29.06 -9.18
C GLU A 17 -25.43 -28.18 -7.96
N GLY A 18 -26.67 -28.34 -7.45
CA GLY A 18 -27.40 -27.48 -6.56
C GLY A 18 -26.80 -27.28 -5.15
N ARG A 19 -27.09 -26.09 -4.63
CA ARG A 19 -26.98 -25.75 -3.20
C ARG A 19 -28.13 -26.39 -2.42
N PRO A 20 -27.88 -27.03 -1.30
CA PRO A 20 -28.94 -27.40 -0.37
C PRO A 20 -29.42 -26.19 0.46
N ASP A 21 -30.74 -25.99 0.48
CA ASP A 21 -31.48 -25.10 1.39
C ASP A 21 -31.26 -25.52 2.84
N ASN A 22 -30.73 -24.63 3.65
CA ASN A 22 -30.67 -24.80 5.10
C ASN A 22 -31.78 -23.96 5.76
N LYS A 23 -32.99 -24.56 5.85
CA LYS A 23 -34.09 -24.12 6.70
C LYS A 23 -33.90 -24.74 8.09
N GLY A 24 -33.83 -23.91 9.11
CA GLY A 24 -34.01 -24.40 10.49
C GLY A 24 -33.29 -23.59 11.54
N ARG A 25 -33.83 -22.49 11.99
CA ARG A 25 -33.52 -21.89 13.29
C ARG A 25 -34.75 -22.08 14.18
N PRO A 26 -34.64 -22.76 15.34
CA PRO A 26 -35.59 -22.61 16.40
C PRO A 26 -35.23 -21.42 17.31
N ASP A 27 -36.25 -20.59 17.57
CA ASP A 27 -36.28 -19.61 18.66
C ASP A 27 -36.09 -20.28 20.02
N SER A 28 -35.11 -19.79 20.78
CA SER A 28 -35.08 -20.03 22.22
C SER A 28 -34.93 -18.70 22.95
N ARG A 29 -36.12 -18.18 23.35
CA ARG A 29 -36.23 -17.14 24.38
C ARG A 29 -35.83 -17.75 25.72
N GLY A 30 -34.73 -17.26 26.32
CA GLY A 30 -34.38 -17.50 27.71
C GLY A 30 -34.59 -16.24 28.55
N PRO A 31 -34.95 -16.40 29.84
CA PRO A 31 -35.54 -15.33 30.65
C PRO A 31 -34.54 -14.31 31.19
N GLU A 32 -35.06 -13.10 31.38
CA GLU A 32 -34.42 -11.95 31.98
C GLU A 32 -33.89 -12.24 33.39
N HIS A 33 -32.59 -12.12 33.62
CA HIS A 33 -32.04 -11.97 34.95
C HIS A 33 -31.58 -10.52 35.15
N ARG A 34 -32.46 -9.76 35.85
CA ARG A 34 -32.08 -8.49 36.45
C ARG A 34 -31.22 -8.76 37.69
N GLY A 35 -29.90 -8.56 37.59
CA GLY A 35 -29.00 -8.49 38.73
C GLY A 35 -28.75 -7.04 39.13
N PRO A 36 -28.48 -6.74 40.42
CA PRO A 36 -28.44 -5.40 40.97
C PRO A 36 -27.21 -4.59 40.48
N ARG A 37 -27.45 -3.28 40.26
CA ARG A 37 -26.46 -2.26 39.98
C ARG A 37 -25.51 -2.13 41.18
N ASP A 38 -24.26 -2.48 41.00
CA ASP A 38 -23.20 -2.16 41.95
C ASP A 38 -22.46 -0.92 41.42
N ASP A 39 -22.78 0.23 42.01
CA ASP A 39 -22.11 1.51 41.82
C ASP A 39 -20.71 1.42 42.46
N ARG A 40 -19.72 0.95 41.75
CA ARG A 40 -18.32 1.18 42.10
C ARG A 40 -17.69 2.19 41.13
N ARG A 41 -17.81 3.47 41.52
CA ARG A 41 -16.86 4.51 41.12
C ARG A 41 -15.45 3.99 41.38
N GLY A 42 -14.81 3.52 40.34
CA GLY A 42 -13.37 3.29 40.27
C GLY A 42 -12.76 4.37 39.40
N ASP A 43 -12.38 5.47 40.06
CA ASP A 43 -11.32 6.37 39.60
C ASP A 43 -10.09 5.53 39.22
N ARG A 44 -9.83 5.39 37.96
CA ARG A 44 -8.59 4.81 37.44
C ARG A 44 -8.14 5.51 36.18
N GLY A 45 -7.16 6.40 36.42
CA GLY A 45 -5.95 6.40 35.61
C GLY A 45 -6.18 6.82 34.18
N ASP A 46 -5.94 8.07 33.97
CA ASP A 46 -5.53 8.69 32.71
C ASP A 46 -4.38 7.87 32.04
N ASP A 47 -4.70 6.69 31.52
CA ASP A 47 -3.85 5.99 30.58
C ASP A 47 -3.90 6.78 29.27
N ARG A 48 -3.04 7.78 29.21
CA ARG A 48 -2.60 8.40 27.97
C ARG A 48 -2.03 7.33 27.05
N ARG A 49 -2.90 6.48 26.50
CA ARG A 49 -2.60 5.77 25.27
C ARG A 49 -2.33 6.84 24.24
N GLY A 50 -1.04 7.12 24.07
CA GLY A 50 -0.56 7.89 22.93
C GLY A 50 -1.19 7.34 21.66
N GLY A 51 -2.31 7.94 21.25
CA GLY A 51 -2.99 7.61 20.01
C GLY A 51 -1.95 7.74 18.92
N ARG A 52 -1.57 6.61 18.32
CA ARG A 52 -0.84 6.63 17.05
C ARG A 52 -1.65 7.52 16.13
N PRO A 53 -1.07 8.57 15.56
CA PRO A 53 -1.78 9.38 14.58
C PRO A 53 -2.18 8.47 13.42
N GLU A 54 -3.45 8.06 13.39
CA GLU A 54 -4.02 7.21 12.32
C GLU A 54 -4.21 7.99 11.01
N GLY A 55 -3.77 9.24 10.95
CA GLY A 55 -3.76 10.02 9.74
C GLY A 55 -2.73 9.50 8.72
N PRO A 56 -2.96 9.68 7.41
CA PRO A 56 -1.93 9.46 6.41
C PRO A 56 -0.74 10.36 6.74
N LEU A 57 0.47 9.78 6.86
CA LEU A 57 1.70 10.55 7.03
C LEU A 57 1.84 11.45 5.80
N GLU A 58 1.68 12.73 5.97
CA GLU A 58 1.99 13.68 4.92
C GLU A 58 3.50 13.96 4.97
N ILE A 59 4.21 13.54 3.91
CA ILE A 59 5.65 13.72 3.81
C ILE A 59 5.91 15.12 3.25
N ASP A 60 6.56 15.95 4.05
CA ASP A 60 6.99 17.29 3.66
C ASP A 60 8.26 17.19 2.79
N ILE A 61 8.16 17.60 1.53
CA ILE A 61 9.26 17.51 0.57
C ILE A 61 10.44 18.41 0.94
N ASP A 62 10.20 19.58 1.54
CA ASP A 62 11.28 20.51 1.89
C ASP A 62 12.07 19.99 3.08
N LYS A 63 11.41 19.40 4.06
CA LYS A 63 12.06 18.67 5.16
C LYS A 63 12.80 17.44 4.66
N LEU A 64 12.23 16.71 3.72
CA LEU A 64 12.87 15.52 3.13
C LEU A 64 14.18 15.88 2.45
N ILE A 65 14.24 17.06 1.77
CA ILE A 65 15.44 17.55 1.10
C ILE A 65 16.48 18.01 2.11
N ALA A 66 16.05 18.68 3.18
CA ALA A 66 16.95 19.34 4.14
C ALA A 66 17.48 18.40 5.23
N ASP A 67 16.69 17.39 5.65
CA ASP A 67 16.97 16.58 6.83
C ASP A 67 16.98 15.08 6.52
N SER A 68 18.16 14.46 6.67
CA SER A 68 18.35 13.03 6.47
C SER A 68 17.74 12.17 7.58
N LEU A 69 17.66 12.67 8.83
CA LEU A 69 16.99 11.96 9.93
C LEU A 69 15.49 11.94 9.71
N TYR A 70 14.93 13.04 9.18
CA TYR A 70 13.53 13.07 8.80
C TYR A 70 13.24 12.03 7.71
N LEU A 71 14.09 11.92 6.69
CA LEU A 71 13.97 10.90 5.64
C LEU A 71 13.97 9.49 6.23
N ASP A 72 14.91 9.18 7.10
CA ASP A 72 15.02 7.88 7.77
C ASP A 72 13.77 7.55 8.60
N ASN A 73 13.32 8.49 9.40
CA ASN A 73 12.09 8.34 10.20
C ASN A 73 10.85 8.10 9.32
N GLN A 74 10.76 8.77 8.16
CA GLN A 74 9.67 8.53 7.21
C GLN A 74 9.74 7.13 6.62
N ALA A 75 10.94 6.65 6.26
CA ALA A 75 11.14 5.29 5.76
C ALA A 75 10.68 4.24 6.77
N HIS A 76 11.12 4.35 8.02
CA HIS A 76 10.69 3.47 9.11
C HIS A 76 9.17 3.54 9.35
N GLY A 77 8.58 4.74 9.31
CA GLY A 77 7.13 4.93 9.45
C GLY A 77 6.33 4.26 8.35
N ILE A 78 6.82 4.25 7.11
CA ILE A 78 6.19 3.58 5.97
C ILE A 78 6.32 2.07 6.13
N VAL A 79 7.54 1.57 6.40
CA VAL A 79 7.83 0.13 6.54
C VAL A 79 7.05 -0.49 7.70
N SER A 80 6.91 0.20 8.83
CA SER A 80 6.12 -0.28 9.97
C SER A 80 4.65 -0.53 9.67
N ARG A 81 4.13 0.06 8.59
CA ARG A 81 2.76 -0.13 8.08
C ARG A 81 2.65 -1.19 6.98
N MET A 82 3.79 -1.61 6.43
CA MET A 82 3.89 -2.69 5.45
C MET A 82 4.00 -4.03 6.16
N ARG A 83 2.92 -4.45 6.84
CA ARG A 83 2.90 -5.75 7.52
C ARG A 83 2.71 -6.87 6.50
N ASP A 84 3.44 -7.96 6.69
CA ASP A 84 3.24 -9.25 6.00
C ASP A 84 3.36 -9.20 4.47
N MET A 85 4.38 -8.50 3.96
CA MET A 85 4.67 -8.50 2.53
C MET A 85 5.17 -9.87 2.07
N ASP A 86 4.47 -10.44 1.09
CA ASP A 86 4.90 -11.66 0.43
C ASP A 86 6.14 -11.42 -0.47
N SER A 87 6.78 -12.49 -0.89
CA SER A 87 7.98 -12.44 -1.76
C SER A 87 7.68 -11.78 -3.11
N GLY A 88 6.45 -11.95 -3.62
CA GLY A 88 5.99 -11.33 -4.87
C GLY A 88 5.94 -9.81 -4.75
N THR A 89 5.37 -9.31 -3.66
CA THR A 89 5.29 -7.87 -3.37
C THR A 89 6.66 -7.25 -3.17
N ARG A 90 7.57 -7.90 -2.44
CA ARG A 90 8.97 -7.45 -2.31
C ARG A 90 9.68 -7.36 -3.67
N SER A 91 9.47 -8.35 -4.55
CA SER A 91 10.02 -8.32 -5.90
C SER A 91 9.48 -7.14 -6.72
N GLN A 92 8.20 -6.79 -6.58
CA GLN A 92 7.64 -5.60 -7.24
C GLN A 92 8.21 -4.30 -6.66
N LEU A 93 8.40 -4.22 -5.35
CA LEU A 93 9.03 -3.06 -4.71
C LEU A 93 10.46 -2.83 -5.25
N ARG A 94 11.27 -3.89 -5.37
CA ARG A 94 12.60 -3.82 -6.00
C ARG A 94 12.54 -3.39 -7.46
N ARG A 95 11.56 -3.87 -8.23
CA ARG A 95 11.36 -3.43 -9.63
C ARG A 95 11.02 -1.95 -9.72
N LEU A 96 10.15 -1.45 -8.82
CA LEU A 96 9.83 -0.03 -8.72
C LEU A 96 11.07 0.80 -8.36
N TYR A 97 11.85 0.37 -7.37
CA TYR A 97 13.11 1.03 -7.00
C TYR A 97 14.09 1.11 -8.19
N ASN A 98 14.25 0.03 -8.95
CA ASN A 98 15.07 0.05 -10.15
C ASN A 98 14.53 1.03 -11.22
N ALA A 99 13.20 1.20 -11.30
CA ALA A 99 12.60 2.20 -12.18
C ALA A 99 12.90 3.64 -11.68
N VAL A 100 12.83 3.89 -10.36
CA VAL A 100 13.22 5.17 -9.75
C VAL A 100 14.68 5.51 -10.08
N ARG A 101 15.59 4.55 -9.89
CA ARG A 101 17.02 4.73 -10.22
C ARG A 101 17.25 5.08 -11.69
N ARG A 102 16.51 4.46 -12.61
CA ARG A 102 16.60 4.81 -14.04
C ARG A 102 16.06 6.20 -14.31
N ALA A 103 14.93 6.57 -13.73
CA ALA A 103 14.34 7.90 -13.90
C ALA A 103 15.27 9.01 -13.38
N CYS A 104 15.98 8.79 -12.25
CA CYS A 104 16.99 9.76 -11.76
C CYS A 104 18.18 9.94 -12.72
N ARG A 105 18.53 8.90 -13.49
CA ARG A 105 19.64 8.93 -14.45
C ARG A 105 19.23 9.45 -15.84
N ALA A 106 17.94 9.65 -16.05
CA ALA A 106 17.44 10.19 -17.32
C ALA A 106 17.98 11.60 -17.57
N PRO A 107 18.16 12.00 -18.83
CA PRO A 107 18.49 13.36 -19.21
C PRO A 107 17.49 14.35 -18.58
N GLU A 108 17.93 15.57 -18.31
CA GLU A 108 17.13 16.58 -17.62
C GLU A 108 15.78 16.86 -18.30
N ASN A 109 15.77 16.93 -19.63
CA ASN A 109 14.58 17.15 -20.45
C ASN A 109 13.58 15.97 -20.40
N GLU A 110 14.03 14.75 -20.08
CA GLU A 110 13.18 13.56 -20.04
C GLU A 110 12.82 13.14 -18.59
N ARG A 111 13.60 13.61 -17.62
CA ARG A 111 13.51 13.19 -16.22
C ARG A 111 12.11 13.37 -15.64
N GLN A 112 11.49 14.54 -15.87
CA GLN A 112 10.14 14.81 -15.40
C GLN A 112 9.13 13.82 -15.99
N HIS A 113 9.22 13.53 -17.28
CA HIS A 113 8.36 12.56 -17.96
C HIS A 113 8.52 11.15 -17.34
N GLU A 114 9.75 10.71 -17.13
CA GLU A 114 10.03 9.41 -16.50
C GLU A 114 9.42 9.30 -15.09
N PHE A 115 9.46 10.37 -14.30
CA PHE A 115 8.84 10.41 -12.97
C PHE A 115 7.31 10.45 -13.04
N VAL A 116 6.70 11.09 -14.03
CA VAL A 116 5.25 11.01 -14.28
C VAL A 116 4.84 9.56 -14.61
N MET A 117 5.60 8.90 -15.49
CA MET A 117 5.33 7.49 -15.85
C MET A 117 5.58 6.55 -14.67
N LEU A 118 6.55 6.84 -13.84
CA LEU A 118 6.81 6.10 -12.60
C LEU A 118 5.63 6.17 -11.64
N ARG A 119 4.96 7.34 -11.53
CA ARG A 119 3.76 7.51 -10.71
C ARG A 119 2.63 6.58 -11.17
N ALA A 120 2.39 6.48 -12.46
CA ALA A 120 1.37 5.58 -12.99
C ALA A 120 1.68 4.10 -12.65
N ARG A 121 2.96 3.70 -12.76
CA ARG A 121 3.40 2.35 -12.37
C ARG A 121 3.23 2.09 -10.87
N LEU A 122 3.55 3.08 -10.03
CA LEU A 122 3.40 3.00 -8.59
C LEU A 122 1.91 2.85 -8.21
N ALA A 123 1.03 3.70 -8.74
CA ALA A 123 -0.40 3.62 -8.53
C ALA A 123 -0.99 2.26 -8.94
N TYR A 124 -0.57 1.72 -10.08
CA TYR A 124 -0.96 0.37 -10.51
C TYR A 124 -0.52 -0.71 -9.52
N THR A 125 0.72 -0.63 -9.03
CA THR A 125 1.27 -1.60 -8.07
C THR A 125 0.55 -1.54 -6.74
N ILE A 126 0.26 -0.34 -6.23
CA ILE A 126 -0.50 -0.10 -5.01
C ILE A 126 -1.89 -0.75 -5.13
N ALA A 127 -2.61 -0.48 -6.22
CA ALA A 127 -3.94 -1.01 -6.45
C ALA A 127 -3.95 -2.55 -6.56
N ARG A 128 -2.98 -3.12 -7.29
CA ARG A 128 -2.90 -4.56 -7.54
C ARG A 128 -2.54 -5.38 -6.30
N HIS A 129 -1.68 -4.86 -5.44
CA HIS A 129 -1.16 -5.55 -4.26
C HIS A 129 -1.73 -5.03 -2.94
N SER A 130 -2.73 -4.13 -2.99
CA SER A 130 -3.37 -3.52 -1.82
C SER A 130 -2.38 -2.82 -0.85
N LEU A 131 -1.31 -2.23 -1.40
CA LEU A 131 -0.21 -1.61 -0.65
C LEU A 131 -0.54 -0.16 -0.25
N ARG A 132 -1.59 0.04 0.55
CA ARG A 132 -2.01 1.39 1.00
C ARG A 132 -0.94 2.17 1.76
N SER A 133 0.03 1.49 2.35
CA SER A 133 1.19 2.13 2.98
C SER A 133 2.05 2.93 1.99
N LEU A 134 1.99 2.61 0.70
CA LEU A 134 2.68 3.32 -0.37
C LEU A 134 1.88 4.50 -0.97
N ASP A 135 0.64 4.73 -0.56
CA ASP A 135 -0.16 5.87 -1.04
C ASP A 135 0.54 7.22 -0.79
N GLN A 136 1.32 7.30 0.30
CA GLN A 136 2.11 8.46 0.65
C GLN A 136 3.26 8.69 -0.35
N MET A 137 3.86 7.61 -0.83
CA MET A 137 4.90 7.67 -1.84
C MET A 137 4.36 8.17 -3.18
N GLU A 138 3.13 7.81 -3.54
CA GLU A 138 2.48 8.34 -4.74
C GLU A 138 2.23 9.85 -4.62
N ARG A 139 1.76 10.32 -3.44
CA ARG A 139 1.54 11.75 -3.18
C ARG A 139 2.85 12.54 -3.20
N LEU A 140 3.88 12.00 -2.54
CA LEU A 140 5.22 12.61 -2.55
C LEU A 140 5.77 12.69 -3.97
N LEU A 141 5.62 11.63 -4.76
CA LEU A 141 6.07 11.59 -6.14
C LEU A 141 5.37 12.66 -6.99
N LEU A 142 4.09 12.92 -6.75
CA LEU A 142 3.37 14.04 -7.39
C LEU A 142 3.96 15.40 -7.01
N GLN A 143 4.30 15.61 -5.73
CA GLN A 143 4.91 16.85 -5.24
C GLN A 143 6.30 17.04 -5.87
N VAL A 144 7.14 16.00 -5.85
CA VAL A 144 8.48 15.99 -6.47
C VAL A 144 8.42 16.33 -7.96
N THR A 145 7.47 15.72 -8.68
CA THR A 145 7.29 15.93 -10.12
C THR A 145 6.81 17.36 -10.43
N ARG A 146 5.94 17.93 -9.59
CA ARG A 146 5.47 19.33 -9.73
C ARG A 146 6.57 20.33 -9.44
N LYS A 147 7.39 20.08 -8.41
CA LYS A 147 8.52 20.94 -8.05
C LYS A 147 9.62 20.88 -9.11
N ASN A 148 9.78 19.76 -9.79
CA ASN A 148 10.76 19.50 -10.84
C ASN A 148 12.20 19.88 -10.45
N ASP A 149 12.58 19.60 -9.20
CA ASP A 149 13.89 19.89 -8.63
C ASP A 149 14.75 18.61 -8.59
N VAL A 150 16.00 18.71 -9.03
CA VAL A 150 16.96 17.59 -9.05
C VAL A 150 17.14 16.98 -7.66
N ARG A 151 17.28 17.83 -6.63
CA ARG A 151 17.40 17.38 -5.23
C ARG A 151 16.17 16.63 -4.75
N GLY A 152 14.98 17.07 -5.14
CA GLY A 152 13.72 16.40 -4.85
C GLY A 152 13.68 14.98 -5.42
N TYR A 153 14.13 14.80 -6.66
CA TYR A 153 14.22 13.48 -7.30
C TYR A 153 15.23 12.56 -6.61
N GLU A 154 16.42 13.08 -6.24
CA GLU A 154 17.43 12.32 -5.52
C GLU A 154 16.94 11.89 -4.14
N ARG A 155 16.32 12.80 -3.37
CA ARG A 155 15.78 12.48 -2.05
C ARG A 155 14.62 11.51 -2.11
N PHE A 156 13.78 11.59 -3.13
CA PHE A 156 12.76 10.57 -3.37
C PHE A 156 13.36 9.18 -3.61
N LYS A 157 14.45 9.11 -4.40
CA LYS A 157 15.19 7.86 -4.64
C LYS A 157 15.77 7.32 -3.33
N ASP A 158 16.42 8.17 -2.52
CA ASP A 158 17.04 7.77 -1.26
C ASP A 158 16.01 7.25 -0.25
N LEU A 159 14.85 7.91 -0.14
CA LEU A 159 13.72 7.43 0.67
C LEU A 159 13.22 6.05 0.19
N PHE A 160 13.07 5.88 -1.13
CA PHE A 160 12.62 4.61 -1.68
C PHE A 160 13.64 3.49 -1.44
N GLU A 161 14.94 3.81 -1.53
CA GLU A 161 16.05 2.91 -1.22
C GLU A 161 15.98 2.43 0.24
N ALA A 162 15.81 3.35 1.18
CA ALA A 162 15.65 3.04 2.59
C ALA A 162 14.44 2.14 2.85
N ILE A 163 13.29 2.41 2.22
CA ILE A 163 12.09 1.57 2.32
C ILE A 163 12.39 0.14 1.83
N VAL A 164 13.09 -0.03 0.72
CA VAL A 164 13.44 -1.35 0.20
C VAL A 164 14.41 -2.05 1.17
N ALA A 165 15.45 -1.37 1.64
CA ALA A 165 16.44 -1.92 2.55
C ALA A 165 15.82 -2.40 3.89
N TYR A 166 14.89 -1.66 4.45
CA TYR A 166 14.22 -2.02 5.71
C TYR A 166 13.15 -3.11 5.56
N ASN A 167 12.79 -3.50 4.34
CA ASN A 167 11.85 -4.60 4.05
C ASN A 167 12.54 -5.90 3.64
N GLU A 168 13.86 -5.95 3.57
CA GLU A 168 14.62 -7.16 3.28
C GLU A 168 14.85 -7.99 4.53
#